data_b089f4c5c17d15de4c75eb8884d4bf15
#
_entry.id   b089f4c5c17d15de4c75eb8884d4bf15
#
_cell.length_a   1.000
_cell.length_b   1.000
_cell.length_c   1.000
_cell.angle_alpha   90.00
_cell.angle_beta   90.00
_cell.angle_gamma   90.00
#
_symmetry.space_group_name_H-M   'P 1'
#
loop_
_entity.id
_entity.type
_entity.pdbx_description
1 polymer ?
#
loop_
_entity_poly.entity_id
_entity_poly.type
_entity_poly.pdbx_seq_one_letter_code
_entity_poly.pdbx_strand_id
1 'polypeptide(L)'
;MISPGRLWYLLRRDMKRGWSAAYHDYNTLPRIEEWSWPFWGEKPHDVPVHVLTGEKDWRLAGWMLASWFHFSEMGWPVVIHDDGTLPAEGAEFFEHLSPATRIISRREADAAMAIKLKAFPFCEDYRKAHPLALKIFDMPHFCTNERFLAFDSDVLFFSYPQEIREWADGKAKECWFNEDVAEGALITGSEAREELGVKLWSRVNSGLCLLWKAALDLDFCDRALAATSILKGHPWRIEQTLFALCASRNGKGGLLPRKYEVSLGRRASPSAVARHYVGAVRDRFYAEGLGRLREQLLAVEDDD
;
A
#
# COMPACT_ATOMS: atom_id res chain seq x y z
N MET A 1 25.13 21.77 -4.20
CA MET A 1 25.68 21.32 -5.51
C MET A 1 25.63 19.81 -5.58
N ILE A 2 25.08 19.24 -6.66
CA ILE A 2 25.03 17.78 -6.87
C ILE A 2 26.45 17.29 -7.21
N SER A 3 26.95 16.24 -6.56
CA SER A 3 28.27 15.68 -6.86
C SER A 3 28.30 15.08 -8.28
N PRO A 4 29.45 15.10 -8.98
CA PRO A 4 29.58 14.52 -10.32
C PRO A 4 29.16 13.05 -10.39
N GLY A 5 29.45 12.26 -9.35
CA GLY A 5 29.01 10.86 -9.24
C GLY A 5 27.48 10.71 -9.14
N ARG A 6 26.81 11.59 -8.41
CA ARG A 6 25.33 11.60 -8.32
C ARG A 6 24.70 12.01 -9.65
N LEU A 7 25.28 12.99 -10.36
CA LEU A 7 24.81 13.39 -11.68
C LEU A 7 24.91 12.23 -12.68
N TRP A 8 26.05 11.54 -12.71
CA TRP A 8 26.27 10.37 -13.56
C TRP A 8 25.29 9.22 -13.25
N TYR A 9 25.05 8.96 -11.97
CA TYR A 9 24.07 7.96 -11.53
C TYR A 9 22.66 8.32 -12.05
N LEU A 10 22.22 9.58 -11.88
CA LEU A 10 20.90 10.03 -12.34
C LEU A 10 20.75 9.91 -13.85
N LEU A 11 21.75 10.36 -14.63
CA LEU A 11 21.73 10.21 -16.09
C LEU A 11 21.59 8.74 -16.51
N ARG A 12 22.39 7.86 -15.93
CA ARG A 12 22.34 6.42 -16.24
C ARG A 12 21.00 5.79 -15.84
N ARG A 13 20.45 6.17 -14.70
CA ARG A 13 19.13 5.76 -14.25
C ARG A 13 18.06 6.16 -15.26
N ASP A 14 18.06 7.43 -15.67
CA ASP A 14 17.02 8.00 -16.54
C ASP A 14 17.10 7.47 -17.97
N MET A 15 18.31 7.25 -18.47
CA MET A 15 18.52 6.53 -19.74
C MET A 15 17.93 5.11 -19.70
N LYS A 16 18.11 4.38 -18.57
CA LYS A 16 17.62 3.01 -18.42
C LYS A 16 16.08 2.94 -18.35
N ARG A 17 15.44 3.87 -17.63
CA ARG A 17 13.98 3.90 -17.43
C ARG A 17 13.22 4.60 -18.56
N GLY A 18 13.91 5.39 -19.40
CA GLY A 18 13.38 6.09 -20.57
C GLY A 18 12.90 7.52 -20.27
N TRP A 19 12.90 8.34 -21.32
CA TRP A 19 12.62 9.79 -21.23
C TRP A 19 11.23 10.12 -20.67
N SER A 20 10.22 9.33 -21.01
CA SER A 20 8.86 9.54 -20.48
C SER A 20 8.82 9.36 -18.95
N ALA A 21 9.46 8.31 -18.42
CA ALA A 21 9.53 8.10 -16.99
C ALA A 21 10.32 9.23 -16.29
N ALA A 22 11.43 9.65 -16.88
CA ALA A 22 12.23 10.76 -16.35
C ALA A 22 11.44 12.08 -16.38
N TYR A 23 10.74 12.40 -17.48
CA TYR A 23 9.90 13.58 -17.57
C TYR A 23 8.85 13.62 -16.46
N HIS A 24 8.10 12.55 -16.26
CA HIS A 24 7.05 12.52 -15.24
C HIS A 24 7.60 12.49 -13.81
N ASP A 25 8.77 11.88 -13.57
CA ASP A 25 9.44 11.93 -12.28
C ASP A 25 9.85 13.36 -11.87
N TYR A 26 10.40 14.14 -12.81
CA TYR A 26 10.88 15.48 -12.52
C TYR A 26 9.82 16.59 -12.64
N ASN A 27 8.82 16.40 -13.50
CA ASN A 27 7.87 17.47 -13.84
C ASN A 27 6.45 17.20 -13.39
N THR A 28 6.00 15.94 -13.36
CA THR A 28 4.61 15.61 -13.01
C THR A 28 4.51 15.19 -11.55
N LEU A 29 5.42 14.35 -11.07
CA LEU A 29 5.38 13.83 -9.70
C LEU A 29 5.31 14.94 -8.64
N PRO A 30 6.14 16.02 -8.69
CA PRO A 30 6.07 17.10 -7.70
C PRO A 30 4.76 17.88 -7.72
N ARG A 31 4.04 17.91 -8.84
CA ARG A 31 2.78 18.64 -8.96
C ARG A 31 1.65 18.10 -8.07
N ILE A 32 1.87 16.96 -7.41
CA ILE A 32 0.92 16.50 -6.39
C ILE A 32 0.75 17.50 -5.25
N GLU A 33 1.74 18.32 -4.99
CA GLU A 33 1.71 19.36 -3.96
C GLU A 33 0.75 20.51 -4.31
N GLU A 34 0.40 20.65 -5.61
CA GLU A 34 -0.58 21.61 -6.13
C GLU A 34 -2.02 21.07 -6.07
N TRP A 35 -2.20 19.75 -5.83
CA TRP A 35 -3.50 19.12 -5.87
C TRP A 35 -4.35 19.48 -4.64
N SER A 36 -5.60 19.89 -4.88
CA SER A 36 -6.56 20.21 -3.83
C SER A 36 -7.54 19.07 -3.59
N TRP A 37 -7.93 18.91 -2.33
CA TRP A 37 -8.89 17.90 -1.93
C TRP A 37 -10.30 18.24 -2.44
N PRO A 38 -10.95 17.39 -3.28
CA PRO A 38 -12.23 17.74 -3.91
C PRO A 38 -13.44 17.64 -2.97
N PHE A 39 -13.30 17.08 -1.77
CA PHE A 39 -14.40 16.76 -0.86
C PHE A 39 -14.35 17.54 0.45
N TRP A 40 -13.87 18.81 0.41
CA TRP A 40 -13.84 19.70 1.57
C TRP A 40 -15.24 19.90 2.17
N GLY A 41 -15.37 19.61 3.48
CA GLY A 41 -16.62 19.77 4.21
C GLY A 41 -17.56 18.58 4.16
N GLU A 42 -17.29 17.55 3.38
CA GLU A 42 -18.05 16.32 3.39
C GLU A 42 -17.66 15.42 4.58
N LYS A 43 -18.65 14.69 5.11
CA LYS A 43 -18.37 13.67 6.12
C LYS A 43 -17.59 12.53 5.47
N PRO A 44 -16.38 12.21 5.95
CA PRO A 44 -15.62 11.10 5.40
C PRO A 44 -16.30 9.77 5.69
N HIS A 45 -15.97 8.76 4.88
CA HIS A 45 -16.36 7.37 5.10
C HIS A 45 -15.82 6.87 6.47
N ASP A 46 -16.48 5.87 7.07
CA ASP A 46 -16.04 5.34 8.37
C ASP A 46 -14.77 4.46 8.27
N VAL A 47 -14.57 3.76 7.14
CA VAL A 47 -13.42 2.86 6.94
C VAL A 47 -12.17 3.67 6.57
N PRO A 48 -11.08 3.59 7.36
CA PRO A 48 -9.85 4.33 7.05
C PRO A 48 -9.02 3.65 5.96
N VAL A 49 -8.25 4.49 5.24
CA VAL A 49 -7.18 4.07 4.33
C VAL A 49 -5.83 4.23 5.04
N HIS A 50 -5.11 3.14 5.20
CA HIS A 50 -3.77 3.12 5.79
C HIS A 50 -2.71 3.05 4.68
N VAL A 51 -1.67 3.87 4.80
CA VAL A 51 -0.57 3.96 3.85
C VAL A 51 0.76 3.97 4.60
N LEU A 52 1.68 3.10 4.25
CA LEU A 52 3.06 3.15 4.72
C LEU A 52 3.90 3.92 3.71
N THR A 53 4.59 4.96 4.16
CA THR A 53 5.42 5.78 3.27
C THR A 53 6.60 6.43 4.01
N GLY A 54 7.52 7.01 3.24
CA GLY A 54 8.70 7.71 3.72
C GLY A 54 9.30 8.61 2.63
N GLU A 55 10.56 9.03 2.82
CA GLU A 55 11.26 10.00 1.96
C GLU A 55 11.14 9.70 0.46
N LYS A 56 11.25 8.43 0.07
CA LYS A 56 11.31 8.05 -1.34
C LYS A 56 9.94 8.00 -2.01
N ASP A 57 8.89 7.75 -1.25
CA ASP A 57 7.61 7.30 -1.79
C ASP A 57 6.42 8.20 -1.41
N TRP A 58 6.61 9.25 -0.61
CA TRP A 58 5.50 10.08 -0.15
C TRP A 58 4.75 10.79 -1.30
N ARG A 59 5.46 11.24 -2.35
CA ARG A 59 4.80 11.83 -3.53
C ARG A 59 4.03 10.78 -4.34
N LEU A 60 4.53 9.55 -4.41
CA LEU A 60 3.77 8.44 -5.01
C LEU A 60 2.50 8.19 -4.20
N ALA A 61 2.62 8.13 -2.86
CA ALA A 61 1.48 7.98 -1.96
C ALA A 61 0.46 9.13 -2.14
N GLY A 62 0.93 10.36 -2.35
CA GLY A 62 0.08 11.49 -2.70
C GLY A 62 -0.73 11.25 -3.97
N TRP A 63 -0.09 10.84 -5.06
CA TRP A 63 -0.77 10.51 -6.32
C TRP A 63 -1.71 9.31 -6.19
N MET A 64 -1.32 8.30 -5.42
CA MET A 64 -2.19 7.17 -5.10
C MET A 64 -3.47 7.65 -4.40
N LEU A 65 -3.33 8.45 -3.34
CA LEU A 65 -4.48 9.00 -2.60
C LEU A 65 -5.33 9.93 -3.48
N ALA A 66 -4.72 10.82 -4.26
CA ALA A 66 -5.45 11.69 -5.18
C ALA A 66 -6.30 10.88 -6.17
N SER A 67 -5.72 9.83 -6.77
CA SER A 67 -6.46 8.94 -7.67
C SER A 67 -7.57 8.17 -6.95
N TRP A 68 -7.30 7.69 -5.73
CA TRP A 68 -8.29 7.03 -4.90
C TRP A 68 -9.49 7.94 -4.61
N PHE A 69 -9.26 9.15 -4.14
CA PHE A 69 -10.32 10.09 -3.83
C PHE A 69 -11.13 10.50 -5.05
N HIS A 70 -10.44 10.81 -6.14
CA HIS A 70 -11.09 11.20 -7.39
C HIS A 70 -12.05 10.10 -7.88
N PHE A 71 -11.57 8.86 -7.98
CA PHE A 71 -12.38 7.77 -8.54
C PHE A 71 -13.32 7.10 -7.55
N SER A 72 -13.07 7.19 -6.24
CA SER A 72 -14.02 6.69 -5.24
C SER A 72 -15.14 7.68 -4.94
N GLU A 73 -15.02 8.92 -5.42
CA GLU A 73 -16.04 9.98 -5.30
C GLU A 73 -16.49 10.23 -3.85
N MET A 74 -15.56 10.14 -2.90
CA MET A 74 -15.85 10.29 -1.47
C MET A 74 -14.60 10.65 -0.66
N GLY A 75 -14.80 11.38 0.43
CA GLY A 75 -13.79 11.57 1.46
C GLY A 75 -13.55 10.30 2.28
N TRP A 76 -12.30 10.03 2.63
CA TRP A 76 -11.89 8.87 3.44
C TRP A 76 -10.98 9.33 4.57
N PRO A 77 -11.07 8.78 5.79
CA PRO A 77 -10.05 8.96 6.79
C PRO A 77 -8.74 8.33 6.29
N VAL A 78 -7.64 9.04 6.45
CA VAL A 78 -6.32 8.56 6.04
C VAL A 78 -5.41 8.40 7.24
N VAL A 79 -4.71 7.29 7.33
CA VAL A 79 -3.68 7.05 8.35
C VAL A 79 -2.36 6.79 7.65
N ILE A 80 -1.46 7.77 7.74
CA ILE A 80 -0.10 7.67 7.21
C ILE A 80 0.80 7.06 8.28
N HIS A 81 1.47 5.98 7.93
CA HIS A 81 2.50 5.36 8.76
C HIS A 81 3.87 5.77 8.23
N ASP A 82 4.60 6.55 9.02
CA ASP A 82 5.97 6.93 8.72
C ASP A 82 6.92 5.74 8.90
N ASP A 83 7.67 5.38 7.86
CA ASP A 83 8.70 4.34 7.92
C ASP A 83 9.95 4.75 8.70
N GLY A 84 9.99 5.99 9.19
CA GLY A 84 11.09 6.63 9.90
C GLY A 84 11.90 7.59 9.03
N THR A 85 11.49 7.82 7.79
CA THR A 85 12.20 8.68 6.84
C THR A 85 11.33 9.77 6.21
N LEU A 86 10.05 9.89 6.62
CA LEU A 86 9.14 10.89 6.07
C LEU A 86 9.68 12.31 6.32
N PRO A 87 9.95 13.10 5.28
CA PRO A 87 10.45 14.46 5.45
C PRO A 87 9.34 15.41 5.94
N ALA A 88 9.74 16.53 6.52
CA ALA A 88 8.80 17.52 7.05
C ALA A 88 7.82 18.02 5.98
N GLU A 89 8.29 18.25 4.74
CA GLU A 89 7.44 18.65 3.61
C GLU A 89 6.38 17.60 3.26
N GLY A 90 6.73 16.30 3.37
CA GLY A 90 5.78 15.21 3.14
C GLY A 90 4.75 15.09 4.28
N ALA A 91 5.18 15.31 5.53
CA ALA A 91 4.25 15.34 6.66
C ALA A 91 3.27 16.52 6.53
N GLU A 92 3.77 17.72 6.23
CA GLU A 92 2.96 18.92 6.00
C GLU A 92 1.95 18.70 4.85
N PHE A 93 2.38 18.11 3.74
CA PHE A 93 1.48 17.75 2.63
C PHE A 93 0.31 16.85 3.12
N PHE A 94 0.61 15.79 3.85
CA PHE A 94 -0.45 14.88 4.32
C PHE A 94 -1.35 15.50 5.39
N GLU A 95 -0.83 16.37 6.26
CA GLU A 95 -1.64 17.11 7.24
C GLU A 95 -2.66 18.02 6.56
N HIS A 96 -2.30 18.62 5.42
CA HIS A 96 -3.18 19.48 4.63
C HIS A 96 -4.09 18.69 3.65
N LEU A 97 -3.82 17.41 3.43
CA LEU A 97 -4.59 16.59 2.48
C LEU A 97 -6.07 16.49 2.85
N SER A 98 -6.39 16.31 4.13
CA SER A 98 -7.77 16.21 4.64
C SER A 98 -7.78 16.41 6.16
N PRO A 99 -8.82 17.05 6.72
CA PRO A 99 -9.01 17.13 8.18
C PRO A 99 -9.11 15.76 8.88
N ALA A 100 -9.41 14.71 8.13
CA ALA A 100 -9.49 13.33 8.63
C ALA A 100 -8.18 12.55 8.45
N THR A 101 -7.07 13.23 8.15
CA THR A 101 -5.74 12.61 8.05
C THR A 101 -5.08 12.56 9.43
N ARG A 102 -4.47 11.41 9.73
CA ARG A 102 -3.62 11.20 10.91
C ARG A 102 -2.26 10.65 10.46
N ILE A 103 -1.19 11.23 10.97
CA ILE A 103 0.17 10.71 10.77
C ILE A 103 0.61 9.99 12.03
N ILE A 104 1.03 8.74 11.90
CA ILE A 104 1.67 7.95 12.95
C ILE A 104 3.17 8.02 12.72
N SER A 105 3.88 8.79 13.53
CA SER A 105 5.33 8.88 13.43
C SER A 105 5.99 7.57 13.83
N ARG A 106 7.14 7.27 13.23
CA ARG A 106 7.91 6.06 13.59
C ARG A 106 8.20 5.97 15.08
N ARG A 107 8.48 7.09 15.74
CA ARG A 107 8.72 7.16 17.18
C ARG A 107 7.49 6.77 18.00
N GLU A 108 6.30 7.28 17.64
CA GLU A 108 5.03 6.90 18.28
C GLU A 108 4.77 5.41 18.09
N ALA A 109 4.92 4.92 16.86
CA ALA A 109 4.73 3.53 16.52
C ALA A 109 5.68 2.60 17.30
N ASP A 110 6.96 2.95 17.38
CA ASP A 110 7.96 2.15 18.10
C ASP A 110 7.65 2.05 19.60
N ALA A 111 7.25 3.15 20.24
CA ALA A 111 6.88 3.16 21.65
C ALA A 111 5.64 2.27 21.94
N ALA A 112 4.61 2.37 21.10
CA ALA A 112 3.39 1.58 21.25
C ALA A 112 3.64 0.09 20.99
N MET A 113 4.37 -0.23 19.93
CA MET A 113 4.59 -1.61 19.51
C MET A 113 5.62 -2.35 20.35
N ALA A 114 6.57 -1.67 21.01
CA ALA A 114 7.45 -2.27 22.02
C ALA A 114 6.65 -2.88 23.19
N ILE A 115 5.54 -2.26 23.55
CA ILE A 115 4.63 -2.81 24.59
C ILE A 115 3.78 -3.93 23.99
N LYS A 116 3.20 -3.70 22.81
CA LYS A 116 2.26 -4.62 22.17
C LYS A 116 2.90 -5.94 21.77
N LEU A 117 4.13 -5.92 21.25
CA LEU A 117 4.84 -7.10 20.75
C LEU A 117 5.70 -7.81 21.79
N LYS A 118 5.75 -7.32 23.03
CA LYS A 118 6.58 -7.91 24.10
C LYS A 118 6.36 -9.43 24.30
N ALA A 119 5.15 -9.91 24.07
CA ALA A 119 4.78 -11.33 24.16
C ALA A 119 4.97 -12.12 22.84
N PHE A 120 5.42 -11.46 21.76
CA PHE A 120 5.49 -11.99 20.40
C PHE A 120 6.89 -11.76 19.81
N PRO A 121 7.91 -12.52 20.24
CA PRO A 121 9.31 -12.22 19.94
C PRO A 121 9.64 -12.31 18.45
N PHE A 122 9.05 -13.23 17.68
CA PHE A 122 9.31 -13.36 16.25
C PHE A 122 8.65 -12.22 15.45
N CYS A 123 7.47 -11.75 15.88
CA CYS A 123 6.85 -10.54 15.32
C CYS A 123 7.69 -9.30 15.64
N GLU A 124 8.21 -9.17 16.85
CA GLU A 124 9.07 -8.07 17.28
C GLU A 124 10.36 -8.02 16.46
N ASP A 125 11.03 -9.16 16.28
CA ASP A 125 12.25 -9.28 15.49
C ASP A 125 12.03 -8.90 14.03
N TYR A 126 10.95 -9.39 13.40
CA TYR A 126 10.63 -9.01 12.02
C TYR A 126 10.29 -7.51 11.90
N ARG A 127 9.54 -6.95 12.85
CA ARG A 127 9.22 -5.53 12.86
C ARG A 127 10.45 -4.63 12.99
N LYS A 128 11.44 -5.04 13.79
CA LYS A 128 12.73 -4.34 13.92
C LYS A 128 13.57 -4.44 12.64
N ALA A 129 13.48 -5.56 11.96
CA ALA A 129 14.32 -5.85 10.79
C ALA A 129 13.87 -5.11 9.52
N HIS A 130 12.56 -4.82 9.34
CA HIS A 130 12.08 -4.27 8.09
C HIS A 130 10.80 -3.41 8.21
N PRO A 131 10.75 -2.22 7.55
CA PRO A 131 9.58 -1.33 7.61
C PRO A 131 8.27 -1.96 7.12
N LEU A 132 8.28 -2.87 6.15
CA LEU A 132 7.05 -3.53 5.66
C LEU A 132 6.30 -4.31 6.75
N ALA A 133 6.96 -4.69 7.83
CA ALA A 133 6.31 -5.29 8.98
C ALA A 133 5.27 -4.36 9.65
N LEU A 134 5.40 -3.03 9.46
CA LEU A 134 4.42 -2.07 9.95
C LEU A 134 3.04 -2.28 9.32
N LYS A 135 2.97 -2.78 8.10
CA LYS A 135 1.69 -3.06 7.43
C LYS A 135 0.90 -4.13 8.18
N ILE A 136 1.58 -5.20 8.63
CA ILE A 136 0.93 -6.34 9.27
C ILE A 136 0.70 -6.14 10.78
N PHE A 137 1.53 -5.34 11.45
CA PHE A 137 1.48 -5.18 12.91
C PHE A 137 0.95 -3.82 13.36
N ASP A 138 1.46 -2.73 12.76
CA ASP A 138 1.15 -1.37 13.20
C ASP A 138 -0.20 -0.89 12.64
N MET A 139 -0.49 -1.12 11.35
CA MET A 139 -1.75 -0.70 10.76
C MET A 139 -2.97 -1.23 11.54
N PRO A 140 -3.09 -2.53 11.86
CA PRO A 140 -4.20 -3.01 12.69
C PRO A 140 -4.17 -2.47 14.12
N HIS A 141 -2.99 -2.18 14.70
CA HIS A 141 -2.89 -1.61 16.04
C HIS A 141 -3.45 -0.18 16.08
N PHE A 142 -3.07 0.67 15.13
CA PHE A 142 -3.50 2.06 15.07
C PHE A 142 -4.86 2.26 14.40
N CYS A 143 -5.42 1.23 13.79
CA CYS A 143 -6.78 1.27 13.25
C CYS A 143 -7.81 1.25 14.38
N THR A 144 -8.66 2.26 14.44
CA THR A 144 -9.76 2.35 15.41
C THR A 144 -10.98 1.52 15.02
N ASN A 145 -11.11 1.19 13.75
CA ASN A 145 -12.23 0.46 13.18
C ASN A 145 -11.97 -1.05 13.13
N GLU A 146 -13.02 -1.85 12.96
CA GLU A 146 -12.88 -3.30 12.73
C GLU A 146 -12.31 -3.64 11.35
N ARG A 147 -12.41 -2.71 10.40
CA ARG A 147 -12.00 -2.89 9.00
C ARG A 147 -11.21 -1.67 8.51
N PHE A 148 -10.29 -1.90 7.60
CA PHE A 148 -9.50 -0.84 6.99
C PHE A 148 -9.01 -1.26 5.60
N LEU A 149 -8.67 -0.27 4.80
CA LEU A 149 -7.98 -0.42 3.53
C LEU A 149 -6.48 -0.21 3.76
N ALA A 150 -5.63 -1.00 3.12
CA ALA A 150 -4.19 -0.77 3.12
C ALA A 150 -3.70 -0.74 1.67
N PHE A 151 -3.11 0.39 1.26
CA PHE A 151 -2.62 0.61 -0.09
C PHE A 151 -1.13 0.91 -0.08
N ASP A 152 -0.41 0.31 -1.04
CA ASP A 152 0.97 0.68 -1.33
C ASP A 152 1.01 2.00 -2.10
N SER A 153 2.06 2.78 -1.91
CA SER A 153 2.27 4.07 -2.55
C SER A 153 2.32 4.00 -4.09
N ASP A 154 2.59 2.83 -4.66
CA ASP A 154 2.69 2.60 -6.10
C ASP A 154 1.45 1.91 -6.70
N VAL A 155 0.30 2.05 -6.07
CA VAL A 155 -1.03 1.73 -6.64
C VAL A 155 -1.65 3.00 -7.22
N LEU A 156 -2.24 2.93 -8.41
CA LEU A 156 -3.04 4.02 -8.98
C LEU A 156 -4.42 3.52 -9.39
N PHE A 157 -5.44 4.34 -9.16
CA PHE A 157 -6.81 4.10 -9.59
C PHE A 157 -7.08 4.87 -10.89
N PHE A 158 -7.94 4.30 -11.77
CA PHE A 158 -8.24 4.82 -13.09
C PHE A 158 -9.74 4.84 -13.41
N SER A 159 -10.57 4.26 -12.56
CA SER A 159 -12.02 4.29 -12.64
C SER A 159 -12.65 3.91 -11.31
N TYR A 160 -13.99 4.04 -11.22
CA TYR A 160 -14.75 3.80 -10.00
C TYR A 160 -14.52 2.39 -9.41
N PRO A 161 -14.05 2.27 -8.15
CA PRO A 161 -13.67 1.01 -7.52
C PRO A 161 -14.86 0.33 -6.84
N GLN A 162 -15.84 -0.12 -7.60
CA GLN A 162 -17.12 -0.61 -7.12
C GLN A 162 -17.01 -1.67 -6.01
N GLU A 163 -16.17 -2.70 -6.19
CA GLU A 163 -16.06 -3.80 -5.22
C GLU A 163 -15.45 -3.35 -3.89
N ILE A 164 -14.52 -2.39 -3.94
CA ILE A 164 -13.94 -1.82 -2.73
C ILE A 164 -14.98 -0.98 -2.00
N ARG A 165 -15.78 -0.20 -2.74
CA ARG A 165 -16.87 0.58 -2.19
C ARG A 165 -17.93 -0.30 -1.55
N GLU A 166 -18.41 -1.32 -2.24
CA GLU A 166 -19.39 -2.29 -1.72
C GLU A 166 -18.87 -3.00 -0.46
N TRP A 167 -17.59 -3.39 -0.45
CA TRP A 167 -16.97 -3.96 0.74
C TRP A 167 -16.92 -2.95 1.90
N ALA A 168 -16.55 -1.71 1.63
CA ALA A 168 -16.45 -0.66 2.65
C ALA A 168 -17.83 -0.27 3.21
N ASP A 169 -18.85 -0.16 2.38
CA ASP A 169 -20.22 0.13 2.78
C ASP A 169 -20.87 -1.05 3.55
N GLY A 170 -20.40 -2.28 3.31
CA GLY A 170 -20.85 -3.49 3.96
C GLY A 170 -20.33 -3.64 5.40
N LYS A 171 -20.59 -4.83 5.99
CA LYS A 171 -20.11 -5.21 7.34
C LYS A 171 -19.40 -6.58 7.33
N ALA A 172 -18.98 -7.03 6.16
CA ALA A 172 -18.37 -8.34 6.00
C ALA A 172 -17.02 -8.42 6.75
N LYS A 173 -16.83 -9.54 7.45
CA LYS A 173 -15.59 -9.87 8.18
C LYS A 173 -14.66 -10.67 7.27
N GLU A 174 -14.24 -10.03 6.19
CA GLU A 174 -13.54 -10.62 5.05
C GLU A 174 -12.26 -9.86 4.75
N CYS A 175 -11.29 -10.57 4.14
CA CYS A 175 -10.09 -9.97 3.60
C CYS A 175 -10.03 -10.19 2.09
N TRP A 176 -9.66 -9.16 1.33
CA TRP A 176 -9.52 -9.21 -0.12
C TRP A 176 -8.20 -8.58 -0.57
N PHE A 177 -7.59 -9.14 -1.61
CA PHE A 177 -6.26 -8.74 -2.09
C PHE A 177 -6.21 -8.72 -3.60
N ASN A 178 -5.23 -7.99 -4.18
CA ASN A 178 -4.89 -8.18 -5.59
C ASN A 178 -4.44 -9.63 -5.85
N GLU A 179 -4.69 -10.10 -7.07
CA GLU A 179 -4.08 -11.33 -7.60
C GLU A 179 -2.69 -11.03 -8.15
N ASP A 180 -1.63 -11.63 -7.58
CA ASP A 180 -0.27 -11.48 -8.09
C ASP A 180 -0.06 -12.27 -9.40
N VAL A 181 0.95 -11.85 -10.20
CA VAL A 181 1.32 -12.53 -11.44
C VAL A 181 1.93 -13.91 -11.19
N ALA A 182 2.51 -14.14 -10.02
CA ALA A 182 3.16 -15.38 -9.61
C ALA A 182 2.94 -15.65 -8.12
N GLU A 183 3.29 -16.87 -7.68
CA GLU A 183 3.26 -17.19 -6.24
C GLU A 183 4.33 -16.39 -5.49
N GLY A 184 3.89 -15.60 -4.52
CA GLY A 184 4.72 -14.76 -3.67
C GLY A 184 4.99 -15.34 -2.28
N ALA A 185 4.20 -16.30 -1.82
CA ALA A 185 4.37 -16.88 -0.49
C ALA A 185 5.71 -17.60 -0.34
N LEU A 186 6.29 -17.53 0.86
CA LEU A 186 7.56 -18.16 1.22
C LEU A 186 7.42 -19.61 1.65
N ILE A 187 6.19 -20.09 1.77
CA ILE A 187 5.87 -21.48 2.09
C ILE A 187 4.91 -22.05 1.07
N THR A 188 4.93 -23.35 0.90
CA THR A 188 4.00 -24.06 0.05
C THR A 188 2.64 -24.27 0.73
N GLY A 189 1.62 -24.59 -0.06
CA GLY A 189 0.30 -24.93 0.52
C GLY A 189 0.31 -26.21 1.36
N SER A 190 1.25 -27.17 1.11
CA SER A 190 1.48 -28.34 1.96
C SER A 190 2.06 -27.97 3.31
N GLU A 191 3.15 -27.20 3.33
CA GLU A 191 3.77 -26.70 4.57
C GLU A 191 2.78 -25.88 5.42
N ALA A 192 2.02 -24.98 4.79
CA ALA A 192 1.00 -24.20 5.50
C ALA A 192 -0.06 -25.08 6.16
N ARG A 193 -0.43 -26.20 5.53
CA ARG A 193 -1.39 -27.16 6.07
C ARG A 193 -0.78 -28.01 7.18
N GLU A 194 0.42 -28.51 7.00
CA GLU A 194 1.12 -29.40 7.93
C GLU A 194 1.55 -28.66 9.20
N GLU A 195 2.17 -27.48 9.06
CA GLU A 195 2.75 -26.73 10.19
C GLU A 195 1.74 -25.82 10.89
N LEU A 196 0.76 -25.28 10.15
CA LEU A 196 -0.13 -24.23 10.65
C LEU A 196 -1.62 -24.59 10.59
N GLY A 197 -1.98 -25.70 9.93
CA GLY A 197 -3.39 -26.11 9.73
C GLY A 197 -4.18 -25.22 8.79
N VAL A 198 -3.51 -24.49 7.88
CA VAL A 198 -4.13 -23.48 7.01
C VAL A 198 -4.11 -23.91 5.55
N LYS A 199 -5.26 -23.77 4.87
CA LYS A 199 -5.35 -23.90 3.41
C LYS A 199 -4.96 -22.56 2.78
N LEU A 200 -3.67 -22.39 2.46
CA LEU A 200 -3.10 -21.16 1.95
C LEU A 200 -3.74 -20.71 0.62
N TRP A 201 -4.14 -19.46 0.54
CA TRP A 201 -4.51 -18.82 -0.73
C TRP A 201 -3.27 -18.52 -1.55
N SER A 202 -3.30 -18.90 -2.82
CA SER A 202 -2.19 -18.64 -3.73
C SER A 202 -2.28 -17.26 -4.35
N ARG A 203 -1.13 -16.72 -4.75
CA ARG A 203 -1.01 -15.47 -5.50
C ARG A 203 -1.65 -14.25 -4.82
N VAL A 204 -1.62 -14.20 -3.50
CA VAL A 204 -2.00 -12.99 -2.76
C VAL A 204 -0.94 -11.92 -2.99
N ASN A 205 -1.35 -10.73 -3.38
CA ASN A 205 -0.49 -9.53 -3.45
C ASN A 205 -0.99 -8.49 -2.44
N SER A 206 -0.07 -7.92 -1.68
CA SER A 206 -0.37 -7.04 -0.55
C SER A 206 -0.36 -5.54 -0.87
N GLY A 207 -0.30 -5.16 -2.15
CA GLY A 207 -0.28 -3.74 -2.54
C GLY A 207 -1.62 -3.04 -2.43
N LEU A 208 -2.73 -3.80 -2.55
CA LEU A 208 -4.09 -3.33 -2.33
C LEU A 208 -4.84 -4.37 -1.51
N CYS A 209 -5.15 -4.01 -0.26
CA CYS A 209 -5.76 -4.91 0.70
C CYS A 209 -7.02 -4.31 1.32
N LEU A 210 -8.07 -5.12 1.39
CA LEU A 210 -9.27 -4.86 2.18
C LEU A 210 -9.19 -5.80 3.38
N LEU A 211 -9.12 -5.26 4.58
CA LEU A 211 -8.71 -6.02 5.76
C LEU A 211 -9.76 -5.97 6.88
N TRP A 212 -10.17 -7.14 7.33
CA TRP A 212 -10.80 -7.29 8.64
C TRP A 212 -9.71 -7.41 9.70
N LYS A 213 -9.62 -6.44 10.59
CA LYS A 213 -8.57 -6.28 11.59
C LYS A 213 -8.31 -7.55 12.42
N ALA A 214 -9.37 -8.23 12.86
CA ALA A 214 -9.23 -9.41 13.71
C ALA A 214 -8.70 -10.66 12.97
N ALA A 215 -8.59 -10.63 11.63
CA ALA A 215 -7.89 -11.69 10.90
C ALA A 215 -6.38 -11.64 11.13
N LEU A 216 -5.82 -10.44 11.43
CA LEU A 216 -4.38 -10.21 11.65
C LEU A 216 -4.02 -10.49 13.12
N ASP A 217 -4.04 -11.75 13.49
CA ASP A 217 -3.84 -12.26 14.84
C ASP A 217 -2.34 -12.42 15.16
N LEU A 218 -1.86 -11.72 16.18
CA LEU A 218 -0.44 -11.71 16.56
C LEU A 218 0.06 -13.07 17.05
N ASP A 219 -0.75 -13.82 17.82
CA ASP A 219 -0.39 -15.18 18.25
C ASP A 219 -0.16 -16.08 17.03
N PHE A 220 -1.01 -15.96 16.04
CA PHE A 220 -0.88 -16.75 14.82
C PHE A 220 0.33 -16.31 13.99
N CYS A 221 0.56 -15.00 13.84
CA CYS A 221 1.73 -14.48 13.15
C CYS A 221 3.03 -14.94 13.80
N ASP A 222 3.13 -14.83 15.13
CA ASP A 222 4.32 -15.22 15.87
C ASP A 222 4.61 -16.72 15.73
N ARG A 223 3.57 -17.57 15.87
CA ARG A 223 3.71 -19.02 15.63
C ARG A 223 4.09 -19.35 14.19
N ALA A 224 3.53 -18.66 13.19
CA ALA A 224 3.88 -18.87 11.80
C ALA A 224 5.35 -18.53 11.52
N LEU A 225 5.84 -17.42 12.06
CA LEU A 225 7.23 -17.00 11.95
C LEU A 225 8.18 -17.96 12.69
N ALA A 226 7.77 -18.50 13.83
CA ALA A 226 8.55 -19.45 14.63
C ALA A 226 8.65 -20.84 13.98
N ALA A 227 7.52 -21.37 13.48
CA ALA A 227 7.39 -22.75 13.00
C ALA A 227 7.94 -22.98 11.60
N THR A 228 8.11 -21.91 10.80
CA THR A 228 8.44 -22.03 9.38
C THR A 228 9.75 -21.34 9.03
N SER A 229 10.20 -21.52 7.78
CA SER A 229 11.38 -20.83 7.26
C SER A 229 11.12 -19.40 6.76
N ILE A 230 9.94 -18.84 7.01
CA ILE A 230 9.50 -17.53 6.48
C ILE A 230 10.50 -16.40 6.79
N LEU A 231 11.04 -16.34 8.03
CA LEU A 231 12.02 -15.33 8.43
C LEU A 231 13.34 -15.36 7.63
N LYS A 232 13.64 -16.47 6.95
CA LYS A 232 14.84 -16.59 6.10
C LYS A 232 14.60 -16.00 4.69
N GLY A 233 13.37 -15.64 4.38
CA GLY A 233 12.99 -15.13 3.07
C GLY A 233 13.23 -13.64 2.89
N HIS A 234 12.95 -13.15 1.70
CA HIS A 234 13.03 -11.73 1.40
C HIS A 234 11.95 -10.95 2.17
N PRO A 235 12.27 -9.81 2.80
CA PRO A 235 11.36 -9.09 3.71
C PRO A 235 9.97 -8.77 3.14
N TRP A 236 9.86 -8.33 1.87
CA TRP A 236 8.56 -8.06 1.25
C TRP A 236 7.72 -9.34 1.07
N ARG A 237 8.35 -10.50 0.88
CA ARG A 237 7.64 -11.78 0.81
C ARG A 237 7.16 -12.26 2.18
N ILE A 238 7.86 -11.89 3.26
CA ILE A 238 7.43 -12.21 4.63
C ILE A 238 6.09 -11.55 4.92
N GLU A 239 5.99 -10.25 4.69
CA GLU A 239 4.76 -9.49 4.89
C GLU A 239 3.59 -10.08 4.05
N GLN A 240 3.80 -10.26 2.75
CA GLN A 240 2.79 -10.84 1.85
C GLN A 240 2.38 -12.26 2.27
N THR A 241 3.32 -13.10 2.73
CA THR A 241 3.03 -14.44 3.25
C THR A 241 2.18 -14.41 4.51
N LEU A 242 2.48 -13.50 5.45
CA LEU A 242 1.69 -13.35 6.67
C LEU A 242 0.26 -12.89 6.36
N PHE A 243 0.07 -11.94 5.45
CA PHE A 243 -1.27 -11.54 5.00
C PHE A 243 -2.03 -12.72 4.39
N ALA A 244 -1.38 -13.47 3.49
CA ALA A 244 -2.00 -14.65 2.88
C ALA A 244 -2.40 -15.70 3.92
N LEU A 245 -1.54 -15.99 4.89
CA LEU A 245 -1.80 -16.95 5.97
C LEU A 245 -2.94 -16.50 6.90
N CYS A 246 -2.91 -15.25 7.35
CA CYS A 246 -3.93 -14.70 8.23
C CYS A 246 -5.32 -14.69 7.57
N ALA A 247 -5.39 -14.25 6.33
CA ALA A 247 -6.63 -14.24 5.56
C ALA A 247 -7.13 -15.65 5.26
N SER A 248 -6.24 -16.57 4.87
CA SER A 248 -6.57 -17.97 4.63
C SER A 248 -7.11 -18.68 5.88
N ARG A 249 -6.53 -18.37 7.05
CA ARG A 249 -7.03 -18.88 8.35
C ARG A 249 -8.42 -18.36 8.65
N ASN A 250 -8.71 -17.09 8.35
CA ASN A 250 -10.06 -16.52 8.48
C ASN A 250 -11.04 -17.20 7.50
N GLY A 251 -10.57 -17.59 6.31
CA GLY A 251 -11.32 -18.34 5.32
C GLY A 251 -12.45 -17.57 4.64
N LYS A 252 -12.53 -16.25 4.83
CA LYS A 252 -13.57 -15.38 4.25
C LYS A 252 -12.94 -14.28 3.42
N GLY A 253 -13.48 -14.08 2.20
CA GLY A 253 -12.94 -13.16 1.20
C GLY A 253 -12.23 -13.89 0.08
N GLY A 254 -11.16 -13.31 -0.46
CA GLY A 254 -10.42 -13.90 -1.58
C GLY A 254 -9.56 -12.90 -2.35
N LEU A 255 -9.48 -13.14 -3.65
CA LEU A 255 -8.78 -12.24 -4.57
C LEU A 255 -9.79 -11.31 -5.25
N LEU A 256 -9.43 -10.04 -5.37
CA LEU A 256 -10.18 -9.04 -6.12
C LEU A 256 -10.26 -9.43 -7.62
N PRO A 257 -11.27 -8.96 -8.34
CA PRO A 257 -11.35 -9.14 -9.78
C PRO A 257 -10.09 -8.62 -10.50
N ARG A 258 -9.72 -9.26 -11.61
CA ARG A 258 -8.49 -8.94 -12.38
C ARG A 258 -8.39 -7.49 -12.88
N LYS A 259 -9.46 -6.73 -12.85
CA LYS A 259 -9.44 -5.29 -13.12
C LYS A 259 -8.73 -4.46 -12.04
N TYR A 260 -8.46 -5.05 -10.84
CA TYR A 260 -7.51 -4.55 -9.85
C TYR A 260 -6.14 -5.19 -10.15
N GLU A 261 -5.44 -4.62 -11.07
CA GLU A 261 -4.39 -5.28 -11.85
C GLU A 261 -3.04 -5.30 -11.09
N VAL A 262 -2.42 -6.48 -11.05
CA VAL A 262 -0.97 -6.63 -10.88
C VAL A 262 -0.45 -7.21 -12.19
N SER A 263 0.36 -6.47 -12.94
CA SER A 263 0.76 -6.86 -14.28
C SER A 263 2.18 -6.40 -14.59
N LEU A 264 2.96 -7.26 -15.26
CA LEU A 264 4.28 -6.93 -15.79
C LEU A 264 4.22 -6.29 -17.18
N GLY A 265 3.02 -6.08 -17.73
CA GLY A 265 2.79 -5.46 -19.02
C GLY A 265 3.24 -3.99 -19.06
N ARG A 266 3.42 -3.47 -20.27
CA ARG A 266 3.84 -2.06 -20.47
C ARG A 266 2.76 -1.05 -20.12
N ARG A 267 1.48 -1.42 -20.28
CA ARG A 267 0.32 -0.57 -20.02
C ARG A 267 -0.70 -1.34 -19.19
N ALA A 268 -1.48 -0.60 -18.43
CA ALA A 268 -2.68 -1.12 -17.80
C ALA A 268 -3.68 -1.58 -18.87
N SER A 269 -4.51 -2.56 -18.52
CA SER A 269 -5.68 -2.90 -19.35
C SER A 269 -6.59 -1.69 -19.51
N PRO A 270 -7.26 -1.53 -20.66
CA PRO A 270 -8.30 -0.50 -20.81
C PRO A 270 -9.42 -0.59 -19.76
N SER A 271 -9.67 -1.79 -19.24
CA SER A 271 -10.67 -2.06 -18.19
C SER A 271 -10.09 -2.04 -16.77
N ALA A 272 -8.82 -1.67 -16.59
CA ALA A 272 -8.21 -1.61 -15.26
C ALA A 272 -8.89 -0.52 -14.41
N VAL A 273 -9.38 -0.92 -13.24
CA VAL A 273 -9.90 -0.03 -12.19
C VAL A 273 -8.75 0.52 -11.36
N ALA A 274 -7.81 -0.34 -11.01
CA ALA A 274 -6.57 0.05 -10.35
C ALA A 274 -5.41 -0.80 -10.86
N ARG A 275 -4.19 -0.28 -10.73
CA ARG A 275 -2.97 -1.02 -11.03
C ARG A 275 -1.93 -0.81 -9.95
N HIS A 276 -1.36 -1.91 -9.49
CA HIS A 276 -0.18 -1.92 -8.63
C HIS A 276 1.07 -2.02 -9.50
N TYR A 277 1.92 -1.00 -9.46
CA TYR A 277 3.17 -0.91 -10.22
C TYR A 277 4.31 -1.55 -9.44
N VAL A 278 4.25 -2.87 -9.27
CA VAL A 278 5.27 -3.65 -8.53
C VAL A 278 6.69 -3.39 -9.00
N GLY A 279 7.68 -3.62 -8.15
CA GLY A 279 9.08 -3.26 -8.35
C GLY A 279 9.63 -3.45 -9.77
N ALA A 280 9.31 -4.57 -10.45
CA ALA A 280 9.77 -4.84 -11.82
C ALA A 280 9.23 -3.87 -12.89
N VAL A 281 8.09 -3.22 -12.61
CA VAL A 281 7.42 -2.28 -13.52
C VAL A 281 7.18 -0.91 -12.88
N ARG A 282 7.84 -0.61 -11.77
CA ARG A 282 7.66 0.65 -11.03
C ARG A 282 7.94 1.89 -11.89
N ASP A 283 8.85 1.81 -12.85
CA ASP A 283 9.09 2.90 -13.82
C ASP A 283 7.86 3.22 -14.68
N ARG A 284 6.89 2.28 -14.78
CA ARG A 284 5.63 2.51 -15.48
C ARG A 284 4.64 3.37 -14.70
N PHE A 285 4.77 3.42 -13.36
CA PHE A 285 4.05 4.40 -12.55
C PHE A 285 4.25 5.81 -13.11
N TYR A 286 5.51 6.17 -13.41
CA TYR A 286 5.85 7.46 -13.98
C TYR A 286 5.44 7.57 -15.45
N ALA A 287 5.90 6.62 -16.28
CA ALA A 287 5.76 6.71 -17.73
C ALA A 287 4.33 6.56 -18.26
N GLU A 288 3.50 5.82 -17.56
CA GLU A 288 2.12 5.51 -17.97
C GLU A 288 1.10 6.03 -16.94
N GLY A 289 1.29 5.72 -15.66
CA GLY A 289 0.35 6.02 -14.60
C GLY A 289 0.14 7.52 -14.44
N LEU A 290 1.22 8.27 -14.16
CA LEU A 290 1.15 9.73 -14.01
C LEU A 290 0.74 10.43 -15.31
N GLY A 291 1.20 9.93 -16.46
CA GLY A 291 0.81 10.47 -17.76
C GLY A 291 -0.70 10.43 -17.98
N ARG A 292 -1.33 9.30 -17.58
CA ARG A 292 -2.79 9.12 -17.69
C ARG A 292 -3.56 9.96 -16.67
N LEU A 293 -3.09 10.03 -15.42
CA LEU A 293 -3.79 10.73 -14.34
C LEU A 293 -3.65 12.25 -14.42
N ARG A 294 -2.51 12.74 -14.91
CA ARG A 294 -2.28 14.19 -15.04
C ARG A 294 -3.43 14.90 -15.78
N GLU A 295 -3.86 14.32 -16.88
CA GLU A 295 -4.94 14.89 -17.69
C GLU A 295 -6.31 14.85 -16.99
N GLN A 296 -6.50 13.90 -16.06
CA GLN A 296 -7.75 13.72 -15.33
C GLN A 296 -7.82 14.53 -14.03
N LEU A 297 -6.68 14.66 -13.33
CA LEU A 297 -6.64 15.26 -12.00
C LEU A 297 -6.20 16.74 -11.99
N LEU A 298 -5.41 17.17 -12.98
CA LEU A 298 -4.88 18.54 -13.04
C LEU A 298 -5.53 19.40 -14.13
N ALA A 299 -6.35 18.84 -15.03
CA ALA A 299 -7.05 19.59 -16.07
C ALA A 299 -8.36 20.25 -15.60
N VAL A 300 -8.77 20.03 -14.35
CA VAL A 300 -10.00 20.62 -13.79
C VAL A 300 -9.83 22.10 -13.41
N GLU A 301 -8.60 22.63 -13.44
CA GLU A 301 -8.30 24.02 -13.02
C GLU A 301 -8.28 25.04 -14.18
N ASP A 302 -8.39 24.61 -15.44
CA ASP A 302 -8.31 25.54 -16.61
C ASP A 302 -9.68 26.04 -17.13
N ASP A 303 -10.80 25.67 -16.49
CA ASP A 303 -12.17 26.01 -16.95
C ASP A 303 -12.96 26.98 -16.02
N ASP A 304 -12.28 27.76 -15.13
CA ASP A 304 -12.92 28.83 -14.34
C ASP A 304 -12.43 30.23 -14.71
#